data_16aa5929e245e32acb6fc58df98ae8b9
#
_entry.id   16aa5929e245e32acb6fc58df98ae8b9
#
_cell.length_a   1.000
_cell.length_b   1.000
_cell.length_c   1.000
_cell.angle_alpha   90.00
_cell.angle_beta   90.00
_cell.angle_gamma   90.00
#
_symmetry.space_group_name_H-M   'P 1'
#
loop_
_entity.id
_entity.type
_entity.pdbx_description
1 polymer ?
#
loop_
_entity_poly.entity_id
_entity_poly.type
_entity_poly.pdbx_seq_one_letter_code
_entity_poly.pdbx_strand_id
1 'polypeptide(L)'
;MEYVKLGATEIMASVAGLGCGGSSRLGKSTGRSQSQSIDLVKQSLDLGVNFFDTARVYGTEEIVGLALKGEPRDSVIVSTKSLVNRNGQVVSGHEIISNLEKSLKSLRMDYVDIFHLHAVLAQDYARVKEELVPFLLRAREDGKIRHLGITESPPFDAKHTMLVEAFEDDFPFEVVMVGFHLMHQNARSSVFPVTLRERIGTLIMFAVRSIFSNMEYLNSTLQDLYRDGLLPANYSDVTALKQLLVKRGGAETIIDAAYRFARHESGADVVLLGTGSREHMEANINSILRGPLDPEVLSVLCRDMAHLEGIGLDLPQTNQTKK
;
A
#
# COMPACT_ATOMS: atom_id res chain seq x y z
N MET A 1 18.52 4.02 -5.81
CA MET A 1 17.29 3.22 -5.61
C MET A 1 17.67 1.75 -5.62
N GLU A 2 17.06 0.96 -4.76
CA GLU A 2 17.15 -0.50 -4.80
C GLU A 2 15.96 -1.07 -5.57
N TYR A 3 16.16 -2.23 -6.21
CA TYR A 3 15.11 -2.91 -6.97
C TYR A 3 14.98 -4.35 -6.50
N VAL A 4 13.76 -4.87 -6.51
CA VAL A 4 13.42 -6.23 -6.09
C VAL A 4 12.58 -6.92 -7.18
N LYS A 5 12.75 -8.22 -7.34
CA LYS A 5 11.85 -9.03 -8.16
C LYS A 5 10.53 -9.19 -7.41
N LEU A 6 9.43 -8.76 -8.01
CA LEU A 6 8.10 -8.81 -7.39
C LEU A 6 7.53 -10.24 -7.47
N GLY A 7 7.74 -11.01 -6.42
CA GLY A 7 7.30 -12.41 -6.36
C GLY A 7 7.84 -13.28 -7.51
N ALA A 8 6.96 -14.06 -8.13
CA ALA A 8 7.27 -14.87 -9.32
C ALA A 8 7.14 -14.12 -10.64
N THR A 9 6.66 -12.86 -10.62
CA THR A 9 6.54 -12.04 -11.84
C THR A 9 7.91 -11.70 -12.40
N GLU A 10 7.97 -11.27 -13.67
CA GLU A 10 9.23 -10.76 -14.27
C GLU A 10 9.48 -9.28 -13.96
N ILE A 11 8.67 -8.68 -13.06
CA ILE A 11 8.75 -7.27 -12.71
C ILE A 11 9.92 -7.03 -11.76
N MET A 12 10.84 -6.13 -12.15
CA MET A 12 11.88 -5.57 -11.28
C MET A 12 11.42 -4.21 -10.76
N ALA A 13 10.81 -4.19 -9.58
CA ALA A 13 10.22 -3.00 -8.98
C ALA A 13 11.20 -2.28 -8.05
N SER A 14 11.16 -0.95 -8.03
CA SER A 14 11.79 -0.17 -6.97
C SER A 14 11.16 -0.53 -5.62
N VAL A 15 11.99 -0.71 -4.58
CA VAL A 15 11.52 -1.05 -3.22
C VAL A 15 10.63 0.03 -2.61
N ALA A 16 10.73 1.27 -3.11
CA ALA A 16 9.81 2.37 -2.84
C ALA A 16 8.88 2.55 -4.03
N GLY A 17 7.57 2.37 -3.84
CA GLY A 17 6.54 2.62 -4.85
C GLY A 17 5.78 3.90 -4.58
N LEU A 18 5.47 4.70 -5.60
CA LEU A 18 4.65 5.89 -5.45
C LEU A 18 3.16 5.52 -5.44
N GLY A 19 2.53 5.58 -4.26
CA GLY A 19 1.10 5.48 -4.09
C GLY A 19 0.40 6.80 -4.43
N CYS A 20 -0.37 6.80 -5.51
CA CYS A 20 -1.05 8.00 -6.04
C CYS A 20 -2.42 8.26 -5.40
N GLY A 21 -2.82 7.46 -4.41
CA GLY A 21 -4.05 7.58 -3.64
C GLY A 21 -3.85 8.22 -2.27
N GLY A 22 -4.55 7.66 -1.28
CA GLY A 22 -4.48 8.10 0.10
C GLY A 22 -5.09 9.48 0.34
N SER A 23 -4.66 10.15 1.40
CA SER A 23 -5.21 11.45 1.80
C SER A 23 -4.76 12.58 0.88
N SER A 24 -3.55 12.53 0.32
CA SER A 24 -3.01 13.61 -0.50
C SER A 24 -3.42 13.56 -1.96
N ARG A 25 -3.59 12.34 -2.52
CA ARG A 25 -3.86 12.12 -3.96
C ARG A 25 -2.91 12.94 -4.85
N LEU A 26 -1.60 12.80 -4.63
CA LEU A 26 -0.54 13.59 -5.28
C LEU A 26 -0.67 15.10 -5.04
N GLY A 27 -1.20 15.51 -3.89
CA GLY A 27 -1.46 16.92 -3.56
C GLY A 27 -2.78 17.48 -4.09
N LYS A 28 -3.52 16.73 -4.91
CA LYS A 28 -4.83 17.15 -5.43
C LYS A 28 -5.83 17.47 -4.31
N SER A 29 -5.84 16.67 -3.24
CA SER A 29 -6.71 16.92 -2.07
C SER A 29 -6.28 18.11 -1.22
N THR A 30 -5.06 18.62 -1.40
CA THR A 30 -4.51 19.78 -0.68
C THR A 30 -4.39 21.03 -1.57
N GLY A 31 -5.08 21.04 -2.73
CA GLY A 31 -5.18 22.21 -3.59
C GLY A 31 -4.05 22.38 -4.61
N ARG A 32 -3.18 21.38 -4.81
CA ARG A 32 -2.20 21.43 -5.90
C ARG A 32 -2.87 21.37 -7.26
N SER A 33 -2.31 22.10 -8.22
CA SER A 33 -2.72 22.03 -9.62
C SER A 33 -2.35 20.67 -10.24
N GLN A 34 -2.98 20.33 -11.35
CA GLN A 34 -2.63 19.13 -12.12
C GLN A 34 -1.14 19.13 -12.54
N SER A 35 -0.62 20.25 -12.99
CA SER A 35 0.79 20.39 -13.36
C SER A 35 1.72 20.07 -12.18
N GLN A 36 1.46 20.62 -11.00
CA GLN A 36 2.25 20.35 -9.80
C GLN A 36 2.20 18.88 -9.38
N SER A 37 1.05 18.21 -9.60
CA SER A 37 0.92 16.77 -9.33
C SER A 37 1.68 15.92 -10.37
N ILE A 38 1.68 16.33 -11.65
CA ILE A 38 2.51 15.72 -12.70
C ILE A 38 3.99 15.86 -12.38
N ASP A 39 4.44 17.05 -11.98
CA ASP A 39 5.83 17.30 -11.60
C ASP A 39 6.27 16.44 -10.41
N LEU A 40 5.37 16.18 -9.46
CA LEU A 40 5.65 15.29 -8.34
C LEU A 40 5.91 13.84 -8.78
N VAL A 41 5.13 13.32 -9.74
CA VAL A 41 5.36 11.99 -10.32
C VAL A 41 6.70 11.94 -11.08
N LYS A 42 7.01 12.96 -11.88
CA LYS A 42 8.30 13.05 -12.59
C LYS A 42 9.49 13.11 -11.64
N GLN A 43 9.38 13.87 -10.55
CA GLN A 43 10.42 13.91 -9.53
C GLN A 43 10.65 12.56 -8.86
N SER A 44 9.61 11.72 -8.69
CA SER A 44 9.81 10.36 -8.19
C SER A 44 10.57 9.47 -9.17
N LEU A 45 10.36 9.65 -10.49
CA LEU A 45 11.19 9.00 -11.52
C LEU A 45 12.65 9.41 -11.42
N ASP A 46 12.92 10.71 -11.28
CA ASP A 46 14.29 11.24 -11.12
C ASP A 46 15.00 10.66 -9.89
N LEU A 47 14.24 10.29 -8.85
CA LEU A 47 14.74 9.60 -7.65
C LEU A 47 14.86 8.07 -7.83
N GLY A 48 14.55 7.56 -9.02
CA GLY A 48 14.67 6.16 -9.39
C GLY A 48 13.45 5.29 -9.05
N VAL A 49 12.31 5.89 -8.64
CA VAL A 49 11.06 5.15 -8.49
C VAL A 49 10.55 4.74 -9.86
N ASN A 50 10.34 3.45 -10.07
CA ASN A 50 9.75 2.94 -11.30
C ASN A 50 8.35 2.32 -11.09
N PHE A 51 7.87 2.23 -9.84
CA PHE A 51 6.58 1.62 -9.48
C PHE A 51 5.55 2.70 -9.11
N PHE A 52 4.47 2.77 -9.89
CA PHE A 52 3.38 3.76 -9.74
C PHE A 52 2.07 3.05 -9.47
N ASP A 53 1.54 3.21 -8.26
CA ASP A 53 0.28 2.60 -7.84
C ASP A 53 -0.85 3.63 -7.80
N THR A 54 -1.86 3.43 -8.62
CA THR A 54 -3.05 4.27 -8.67
C THR A 54 -4.34 3.44 -8.56
N ALA A 55 -5.47 4.04 -8.70
CA ALA A 55 -6.78 3.40 -8.82
C ALA A 55 -7.78 4.35 -9.47
N ARG A 56 -8.77 3.77 -10.12
CA ARG A 56 -9.85 4.52 -10.75
C ARG A 56 -10.53 5.51 -9.79
N VAL A 57 -10.80 5.08 -8.55
CA VAL A 57 -11.46 5.91 -7.52
C VAL A 57 -10.59 7.04 -6.95
N TYR A 58 -9.29 7.04 -7.22
CA TYR A 58 -8.42 8.11 -6.75
C TYR A 58 -8.49 9.35 -7.62
N GLY A 59 -8.86 9.19 -8.91
CA GLY A 59 -8.91 10.28 -9.88
C GLY A 59 -7.52 10.83 -10.22
N THR A 60 -6.48 10.00 -10.12
CA THR A 60 -5.07 10.36 -10.37
C THR A 60 -4.47 9.64 -11.58
N GLU A 61 -5.21 8.73 -12.22
CA GLU A 61 -4.73 7.97 -13.40
C GLU A 61 -4.29 8.89 -14.54
N GLU A 62 -5.05 9.94 -14.85
CA GLU A 62 -4.67 10.90 -15.89
C GLU A 62 -3.36 11.63 -15.57
N ILE A 63 -3.15 11.98 -14.29
CA ILE A 63 -1.92 12.62 -13.83
C ILE A 63 -0.73 11.69 -14.05
N VAL A 64 -0.86 10.42 -13.66
CA VAL A 64 0.17 9.39 -13.86
C VAL A 64 0.44 9.21 -15.37
N GLY A 65 -0.59 9.05 -16.20
CA GLY A 65 -0.43 8.88 -17.64
C GLY A 65 0.23 10.08 -18.33
N LEU A 66 -0.08 11.31 -17.89
CA LEU A 66 0.57 12.53 -18.39
C LEU A 66 2.02 12.64 -17.94
N ALA A 67 2.32 12.28 -16.72
CA ALA A 67 3.68 12.33 -16.16
C ALA A 67 4.60 11.31 -16.83
N LEU A 68 4.10 10.11 -17.11
CA LEU A 68 4.87 9.02 -17.72
C LEU A 68 4.92 9.10 -19.26
N LYS A 69 4.29 10.12 -19.86
CA LYS A 69 4.32 10.31 -21.30
C LYS A 69 5.74 10.58 -21.80
N GLY A 70 6.24 9.69 -22.67
CA GLY A 70 7.58 9.78 -23.24
C GLY A 70 8.62 8.91 -22.56
N GLU A 71 8.31 8.34 -21.40
CA GLU A 71 9.15 7.33 -20.79
C GLU A 71 9.07 6.00 -21.56
N PRO A 72 10.17 5.24 -21.70
CA PRO A 72 10.11 3.89 -22.24
C PRO A 72 9.11 3.04 -21.42
N ARG A 73 8.12 2.41 -22.10
CA ARG A 73 7.00 1.73 -21.40
C ARG A 73 7.47 0.62 -20.45
N ASP A 74 8.55 -0.06 -20.77
CA ASP A 74 9.16 -1.15 -20.01
C ASP A 74 10.06 -0.66 -18.86
N SER A 75 10.39 0.63 -18.82
CA SER A 75 11.12 1.21 -17.69
C SER A 75 10.21 1.60 -16.52
N VAL A 76 8.89 1.59 -16.69
CA VAL A 76 7.92 1.98 -15.69
C VAL A 76 6.89 0.88 -15.45
N ILE A 77 6.52 0.70 -14.19
CA ILE A 77 5.54 -0.28 -13.74
C ILE A 77 4.31 0.48 -13.27
N VAL A 78 3.18 0.23 -13.91
CA VAL A 78 1.91 0.87 -13.58
C VAL A 78 0.95 -0.16 -13.03
N SER A 79 0.57 0.05 -11.77
CA SER A 79 -0.45 -0.69 -11.06
C SER A 79 -1.71 0.17 -10.95
N THR A 80 -2.85 -0.35 -11.36
CA THR A 80 -4.16 0.29 -11.13
C THR A 80 -5.19 -0.71 -10.64
N LYS A 81 -6.35 -0.22 -10.22
CA LYS A 81 -7.38 -1.03 -9.55
C LYS A 81 -8.78 -0.50 -9.78
N SER A 82 -9.73 -1.41 -9.71
CA SER A 82 -11.16 -1.07 -9.70
C SER A 82 -11.86 -1.71 -8.52
N LEU A 83 -12.75 -0.95 -7.86
CA LEU A 83 -13.62 -1.49 -6.81
C LEU A 83 -14.43 -2.65 -7.35
N VAL A 84 -14.52 -3.70 -6.55
CA VAL A 84 -15.32 -4.90 -6.84
C VAL A 84 -16.75 -4.82 -6.30
N ASN A 85 -17.01 -3.86 -5.43
CA ASN A 85 -18.32 -3.71 -4.78
C ASN A 85 -18.88 -2.32 -5.06
N ARG A 86 -20.19 -2.27 -5.39
CA ARG A 86 -20.97 -1.05 -5.50
C ARG A 86 -22.29 -1.24 -4.75
N ASN A 87 -22.55 -0.38 -3.78
CA ASN A 87 -23.78 -0.41 -2.98
C ASN A 87 -24.07 -1.78 -2.33
N GLY A 88 -23.03 -2.46 -1.84
CA GLY A 88 -23.15 -3.75 -1.19
C GLY A 88 -23.27 -4.96 -2.15
N GLN A 89 -23.06 -4.75 -3.45
CA GLN A 89 -23.13 -5.83 -4.46
C GLN A 89 -21.84 -5.90 -5.26
N VAL A 90 -21.38 -7.12 -5.54
CA VAL A 90 -20.25 -7.38 -6.44
C VAL A 90 -20.64 -6.92 -7.84
N VAL A 91 -19.74 -6.14 -8.48
CA VAL A 91 -19.93 -5.65 -9.85
C VAL A 91 -19.87 -6.80 -10.86
N SER A 92 -20.46 -6.65 -12.03
CA SER A 92 -20.36 -7.69 -13.08
C SER A 92 -18.98 -7.72 -13.74
N GLY A 93 -18.62 -8.87 -14.36
CA GLY A 93 -17.41 -9.00 -15.15
C GLY A 93 -17.34 -8.00 -16.33
N HIS A 94 -18.46 -7.66 -16.95
CA HIS A 94 -18.50 -6.61 -17.99
C HIS A 94 -18.20 -5.23 -17.42
N GLU A 95 -18.65 -4.94 -16.20
CA GLU A 95 -18.36 -3.68 -15.54
C GLU A 95 -16.89 -3.56 -15.15
N ILE A 96 -16.26 -4.62 -14.65
CA ILE A 96 -14.83 -4.61 -14.30
C ILE A 96 -13.97 -4.36 -15.55
N ILE A 97 -14.31 -4.97 -16.71
CA ILE A 97 -13.63 -4.71 -17.98
C ILE A 97 -13.88 -3.28 -18.48
N SER A 98 -15.10 -2.78 -18.41
CA SER A 98 -15.38 -1.38 -18.74
C SER A 98 -14.57 -0.40 -17.87
N ASN A 99 -14.33 -0.74 -16.60
CA ASN A 99 -13.49 0.06 -15.70
C ASN A 99 -12.01 -0.03 -16.09
N LEU A 100 -11.51 -1.21 -16.45
CA LEU A 100 -10.15 -1.38 -17.00
C LEU A 100 -9.94 -0.51 -18.25
N GLU A 101 -10.86 -0.58 -19.22
CA GLU A 101 -10.77 0.22 -20.45
C GLU A 101 -10.73 1.73 -20.18
N LYS A 102 -11.53 2.19 -19.21
CA LYS A 102 -11.50 3.59 -18.78
C LYS A 102 -10.19 3.95 -18.10
N SER A 103 -9.60 3.03 -17.31
CA SER A 103 -8.29 3.21 -16.69
C SER A 103 -7.19 3.31 -17.74
N LEU A 104 -7.15 2.41 -18.70
CA LEU A 104 -6.20 2.44 -19.82
C LEU A 104 -6.28 3.75 -20.60
N LYS A 105 -7.50 4.21 -20.90
CA LYS A 105 -7.73 5.51 -21.55
C LYS A 105 -7.22 6.68 -20.71
N SER A 106 -7.48 6.69 -19.41
CA SER A 106 -7.02 7.74 -18.50
C SER A 106 -5.49 7.75 -18.36
N LEU A 107 -4.89 6.57 -18.25
CA LEU A 107 -3.45 6.37 -18.21
C LEU A 107 -2.77 6.62 -19.55
N ARG A 108 -3.52 6.63 -20.68
CA ARG A 108 -3.00 6.74 -22.04
C ARG A 108 -2.03 5.61 -22.39
N MET A 109 -2.37 4.39 -21.98
CA MET A 109 -1.56 3.19 -22.10
C MET A 109 -2.39 2.08 -22.73
N ASP A 110 -1.73 1.20 -23.51
CA ASP A 110 -2.37 0.04 -24.11
C ASP A 110 -2.53 -1.11 -23.11
N TYR A 111 -1.68 -1.16 -22.09
CA TYR A 111 -1.73 -2.14 -21.00
C TYR A 111 -1.27 -1.55 -19.65
N VAL A 112 -1.65 -2.23 -18.57
CA VAL A 112 -1.10 -2.03 -17.24
C VAL A 112 -0.31 -3.26 -16.81
N ASP A 113 0.72 -3.05 -15.98
CA ASP A 113 1.55 -4.16 -15.49
C ASP A 113 0.79 -4.99 -14.46
N ILE A 114 0.03 -4.33 -13.58
CA ILE A 114 -0.78 -5.02 -12.58
C ILE A 114 -2.18 -4.38 -12.55
N PHE A 115 -3.22 -5.21 -12.63
CA PHE A 115 -4.58 -4.78 -12.37
C PHE A 115 -5.13 -5.48 -11.13
N HIS A 116 -5.49 -4.72 -10.11
CA HIS A 116 -6.02 -5.27 -8.88
C HIS A 116 -7.54 -5.22 -8.80
N LEU A 117 -8.13 -6.28 -8.26
CA LEU A 117 -9.45 -6.25 -7.66
C LEU A 117 -9.35 -5.51 -6.31
N HIS A 118 -10.03 -4.36 -6.20
CA HIS A 118 -9.78 -3.36 -5.17
C HIS A 118 -10.72 -3.50 -3.97
N ALA A 119 -10.12 -3.56 -2.76
CA ALA A 119 -10.82 -3.59 -1.48
C ALA A 119 -11.82 -4.77 -1.38
N VAL A 120 -11.35 -5.96 -1.70
CA VAL A 120 -12.14 -7.19 -1.58
C VAL A 120 -12.33 -7.52 -0.10
N LEU A 121 -13.56 -7.82 0.29
CA LEU A 121 -13.91 -8.30 1.63
C LEU A 121 -13.99 -9.83 1.63
N ALA A 122 -13.74 -10.49 2.77
CA ALA A 122 -13.79 -11.95 2.89
C ALA A 122 -15.11 -12.52 2.36
N GLN A 123 -16.23 -11.95 2.78
CA GLN A 123 -17.56 -12.36 2.34
C GLN A 123 -17.81 -12.27 0.82
N ASP A 124 -17.07 -11.43 0.11
CA ASP A 124 -17.23 -11.20 -1.33
C ASP A 124 -16.24 -12.05 -2.16
N TYR A 125 -15.18 -12.62 -1.53
CA TYR A 125 -14.06 -13.23 -2.24
C TYR A 125 -14.47 -14.36 -3.19
N ALA A 126 -15.24 -15.33 -2.72
CA ALA A 126 -15.65 -16.47 -3.53
C ALA A 126 -16.40 -16.02 -4.80
N ARG A 127 -17.33 -15.08 -4.63
CA ARG A 127 -18.09 -14.50 -5.74
C ARG A 127 -17.21 -13.67 -6.67
N VAL A 128 -16.30 -12.86 -6.11
CA VAL A 128 -15.33 -12.08 -6.88
C VAL A 128 -14.43 -12.99 -7.72
N LYS A 129 -13.94 -14.10 -7.16
CA LYS A 129 -13.16 -15.10 -7.88
C LYS A 129 -13.96 -15.70 -9.03
N GLU A 130 -15.15 -16.16 -8.76
CA GLU A 130 -16.01 -16.85 -9.76
C GLU A 130 -16.46 -15.90 -10.89
N GLU A 131 -16.94 -14.70 -10.55
CA GLU A 131 -17.59 -13.80 -11.50
C GLU A 131 -16.63 -12.84 -12.21
N LEU A 132 -15.49 -12.46 -11.60
CA LEU A 132 -14.62 -11.42 -12.16
C LEU A 132 -13.31 -11.97 -12.73
N VAL A 133 -12.70 -12.98 -12.10
CA VAL A 133 -11.39 -13.50 -12.52
C VAL A 133 -11.40 -14.02 -13.97
N PRO A 134 -12.41 -14.78 -14.45
CA PRO A 134 -12.43 -15.22 -15.85
C PRO A 134 -12.35 -14.07 -16.86
N PHE A 135 -12.97 -12.93 -16.57
CA PHE A 135 -12.90 -11.74 -17.42
C PHE A 135 -11.52 -11.10 -17.41
N LEU A 136 -10.86 -11.08 -16.25
CA LEU A 136 -9.50 -10.54 -16.13
C LEU A 136 -8.46 -11.44 -16.80
N LEU A 137 -8.63 -12.78 -16.73
CA LEU A 137 -7.76 -13.72 -17.44
C LEU A 137 -7.87 -13.50 -18.96
N ARG A 138 -9.06 -13.27 -19.47
CA ARG A 138 -9.25 -12.92 -20.89
C ARG A 138 -8.62 -11.56 -21.23
N ALA A 139 -8.75 -10.56 -20.36
CA ALA A 139 -8.09 -9.27 -20.57
C ALA A 139 -6.56 -9.39 -20.56
N ARG A 140 -6.00 -10.36 -19.82
CA ARG A 140 -4.58 -10.71 -19.86
C ARG A 140 -4.19 -11.36 -21.19
N GLU A 141 -4.98 -12.30 -21.70
CA GLU A 141 -4.80 -12.91 -23.03
C GLU A 141 -4.88 -11.85 -24.14
N ASP A 142 -5.77 -10.86 -24.01
CA ASP A 142 -5.90 -9.71 -24.91
C ASP A 142 -4.71 -8.71 -24.77
N GLY A 143 -3.77 -8.94 -23.87
CA GLY A 143 -2.59 -8.11 -23.65
C GLY A 143 -2.84 -6.79 -22.92
N LYS A 144 -4.00 -6.59 -22.28
CA LYS A 144 -4.36 -5.37 -21.55
C LYS A 144 -3.86 -5.34 -20.10
N ILE A 145 -3.58 -6.51 -19.54
CA ILE A 145 -3.07 -6.71 -18.19
C ILE A 145 -1.90 -7.70 -18.29
N ARG A 146 -0.79 -7.44 -17.59
CA ARG A 146 0.29 -8.43 -17.48
C ARG A 146 0.05 -9.39 -16.31
N HIS A 147 -0.26 -8.85 -15.12
CA HIS A 147 -0.44 -9.60 -13.88
C HIS A 147 -1.74 -9.23 -13.19
N LEU A 148 -2.37 -10.22 -12.56
CA LEU A 148 -3.54 -10.03 -11.73
C LEU A 148 -3.12 -9.77 -10.28
N GLY A 149 -3.74 -8.77 -9.67
CA GLY A 149 -3.56 -8.46 -8.27
C GLY A 149 -4.88 -8.40 -7.50
N ILE A 150 -4.77 -8.48 -6.18
CA ILE A 150 -5.90 -8.30 -5.27
C ILE A 150 -5.48 -7.42 -4.10
N THR A 151 -6.39 -6.58 -3.61
CA THR A 151 -6.15 -5.79 -2.38
C THR A 151 -7.20 -6.11 -1.35
N GLU A 152 -6.76 -6.29 -0.13
CA GLU A 152 -7.63 -6.31 1.03
C GLU A 152 -8.15 -4.90 1.39
N SER A 153 -8.99 -4.83 2.40
CA SER A 153 -9.53 -3.59 2.95
C SER A 153 -9.26 -3.52 4.46
N PRO A 154 -8.03 -3.18 4.92
CA PRO A 154 -7.61 -3.32 6.31
C PRO A 154 -8.52 -2.68 7.35
N PRO A 155 -9.16 -1.50 7.11
CA PRO A 155 -10.11 -0.93 8.05
C PRO A 155 -11.34 -1.80 8.33
N PHE A 156 -11.68 -2.72 7.43
CA PHE A 156 -12.82 -3.64 7.54
C PHE A 156 -12.40 -5.09 7.72
N ASP A 157 -11.12 -5.40 7.55
CA ASP A 157 -10.54 -6.73 7.69
C ASP A 157 -9.13 -6.66 8.29
N ALA A 158 -9.06 -6.24 9.55
CA ALA A 158 -7.79 -6.09 10.27
C ALA A 158 -7.06 -7.42 10.51
N LYS A 159 -7.71 -8.55 10.33
CA LYS A 159 -7.13 -9.89 10.51
C LYS A 159 -6.63 -10.53 9.22
N HIS A 160 -6.70 -9.82 8.10
CA HIS A 160 -6.38 -10.34 6.77
C HIS A 160 -7.23 -11.58 6.38
N THR A 161 -8.46 -11.68 6.92
CA THR A 161 -9.34 -12.84 6.76
C THR A 161 -9.54 -13.19 5.29
N MET A 162 -9.77 -12.18 4.45
CA MET A 162 -9.94 -12.36 3.00
C MET A 162 -8.73 -13.06 2.36
N LEU A 163 -7.50 -12.63 2.68
CA LEU A 163 -6.30 -13.24 2.11
C LEU A 163 -6.04 -14.62 2.68
N VAL A 164 -6.25 -14.81 3.99
CA VAL A 164 -6.07 -16.12 4.65
C VAL A 164 -7.00 -17.17 4.05
N GLU A 165 -8.29 -16.86 3.92
CA GLU A 165 -9.28 -17.76 3.30
C GLU A 165 -8.97 -17.99 1.81
N ALA A 166 -8.55 -16.94 1.09
CA ALA A 166 -8.22 -17.03 -0.32
C ALA A 166 -7.02 -17.94 -0.60
N PHE A 167 -6.03 -17.99 0.29
CA PHE A 167 -4.85 -18.85 0.15
C PHE A 167 -5.14 -20.35 0.35
N GLU A 168 -6.28 -20.70 0.94
CA GLU A 168 -6.71 -22.10 1.09
C GLU A 168 -7.31 -22.67 -0.19
N ASP A 169 -7.57 -21.83 -1.18
CA ASP A 169 -8.17 -22.17 -2.47
C ASP A 169 -7.15 -21.99 -3.62
N ASP A 170 -7.54 -22.35 -4.85
CA ASP A 170 -6.77 -22.02 -6.05
C ASP A 170 -6.70 -20.51 -6.23
N PHE A 171 -5.54 -19.93 -5.85
CA PHE A 171 -5.31 -18.48 -5.76
C PHE A 171 -4.77 -17.95 -7.07
N PRO A 172 -5.57 -17.22 -7.88
CA PRO A 172 -5.19 -16.82 -9.24
C PRO A 172 -4.36 -15.53 -9.32
N PHE A 173 -4.05 -14.91 -8.18
CA PHE A 173 -3.40 -13.61 -8.14
C PHE A 173 -1.89 -13.73 -7.92
N GLU A 174 -1.13 -12.98 -8.69
CA GLU A 174 0.33 -12.98 -8.66
C GLU A 174 0.87 -11.89 -7.72
N VAL A 175 0.03 -10.91 -7.35
CA VAL A 175 0.40 -9.79 -6.48
C VAL A 175 -0.72 -9.50 -5.48
N VAL A 176 -0.35 -9.31 -4.22
CA VAL A 176 -1.26 -8.89 -3.15
C VAL A 176 -0.86 -7.53 -2.58
N MET A 177 -1.85 -6.74 -2.16
CA MET A 177 -1.61 -5.49 -1.46
C MET A 177 -2.09 -5.62 -0.02
N VAL A 178 -1.15 -5.46 0.93
CA VAL A 178 -1.30 -5.82 2.35
C VAL A 178 -1.07 -4.62 3.25
N GLY A 179 -1.92 -4.43 4.25
CA GLY A 179 -1.70 -3.47 5.33
C GLY A 179 -0.68 -3.99 6.34
N PHE A 180 0.41 -3.24 6.53
CA PHE A 180 1.44 -3.63 7.50
C PHE A 180 2.19 -2.43 8.03
N HIS A 181 2.32 -2.32 9.37
CA HIS A 181 3.10 -1.29 10.04
C HIS A 181 3.38 -1.63 11.52
N LEU A 182 4.12 -0.78 12.22
CA LEU A 182 4.56 -0.96 13.61
C LEU A 182 3.49 -1.45 14.58
N MET A 183 2.25 -0.96 14.47
CA MET A 183 1.13 -1.28 15.36
C MET A 183 0.07 -2.19 14.70
N HIS A 184 0.41 -2.80 13.57
CA HIS A 184 -0.43 -3.75 12.84
C HIS A 184 0.49 -4.74 12.13
N GLN A 185 0.90 -5.79 12.85
CA GLN A 185 1.99 -6.69 12.45
C GLN A 185 1.52 -8.10 12.08
N ASN A 186 0.24 -8.39 12.17
CA ASN A 186 -0.31 -9.74 12.04
C ASN A 186 -0.13 -10.38 10.65
N ALA A 187 0.08 -9.59 9.59
CA ALA A 187 0.46 -10.12 8.28
C ALA A 187 1.76 -10.95 8.32
N ARG A 188 2.66 -10.67 9.29
CA ARG A 188 3.89 -11.45 9.53
C ARG A 188 3.63 -12.93 9.74
N SER A 189 2.55 -13.27 10.43
CA SER A 189 2.19 -14.67 10.74
C SER A 189 1.13 -15.24 9.82
N SER A 190 0.27 -14.42 9.25
CA SER A 190 -0.91 -14.85 8.50
C SER A 190 -0.74 -14.78 6.97
N VAL A 191 0.01 -13.81 6.45
CA VAL A 191 0.13 -13.53 5.01
C VAL A 191 1.52 -13.86 4.47
N PHE A 192 2.57 -13.26 5.05
CA PHE A 192 3.92 -13.36 4.50
C PHE A 192 4.49 -14.78 4.40
N PRO A 193 4.22 -15.74 5.32
CA PRO A 193 4.69 -17.11 5.14
C PRO A 193 4.14 -17.77 3.87
N VAL A 194 2.91 -17.47 3.48
CA VAL A 194 2.29 -17.99 2.26
C VAL A 194 2.85 -17.28 1.03
N THR A 195 2.89 -15.94 1.02
CA THR A 195 3.38 -15.18 -0.14
C THR A 195 4.85 -15.51 -0.47
N LEU A 196 5.69 -15.71 0.55
CA LEU A 196 7.07 -16.15 0.37
C LEU A 196 7.16 -17.57 -0.22
N ARG A 197 6.40 -18.52 0.31
CA ARG A 197 6.38 -19.91 -0.17
C ARG A 197 5.90 -20.00 -1.61
N GLU A 198 4.80 -19.33 -1.92
CA GLU A 198 4.17 -19.34 -3.24
C GLU A 198 4.77 -18.31 -4.21
N ARG A 199 5.70 -17.49 -3.74
CA ARG A 199 6.34 -16.40 -4.50
C ARG A 199 5.32 -15.42 -5.08
N ILE A 200 4.33 -15.04 -4.28
CA ILE A 200 3.36 -14.00 -4.60
C ILE A 200 3.99 -12.65 -4.26
N GLY A 201 3.96 -11.70 -5.19
CA GLY A 201 4.50 -10.37 -4.97
C GLY A 201 3.67 -9.57 -3.95
N THR A 202 4.34 -8.79 -3.10
CA THR A 202 3.68 -8.02 -2.04
C THR A 202 3.88 -6.52 -2.19
N LEU A 203 2.79 -5.78 -2.12
CA LEU A 203 2.78 -4.33 -2.03
C LEU A 203 2.33 -3.94 -0.63
N ILE A 204 3.20 -3.30 0.14
CA ILE A 204 2.88 -2.88 1.50
C ILE A 204 2.18 -1.53 1.47
N MET A 205 0.92 -1.51 1.83
CA MET A 205 0.17 -0.29 2.08
C MET A 205 0.11 0.02 3.58
N PHE A 206 -0.14 1.27 3.92
CA PHE A 206 -0.29 1.74 5.30
C PHE A 206 1.00 1.75 6.14
N ALA A 207 2.18 1.54 5.56
CA ALA A 207 3.44 1.64 6.30
C ALA A 207 3.52 2.92 7.16
N VAL A 208 3.02 4.04 6.61
CA VAL A 208 2.81 5.30 7.35
C VAL A 208 1.39 5.80 7.13
N ARG A 209 0.64 5.95 8.21
CA ARG A 209 -0.74 6.48 8.24
C ARG A 209 -0.81 7.70 9.15
N SER A 210 -2.01 8.27 9.28
CA SER A 210 -2.27 9.44 10.13
C SER A 210 -1.72 9.28 11.55
N ILE A 211 -1.79 8.07 12.09
CA ILE A 211 -1.27 7.75 13.42
C ILE A 211 0.23 8.08 13.58
N PHE A 212 1.06 7.89 12.56
CA PHE A 212 2.50 8.20 12.64
C PHE A 212 2.86 9.61 12.19
N SER A 213 1.97 10.29 11.48
CA SER A 213 2.18 11.67 11.00
C SER A 213 1.51 12.74 11.87
N ASN A 214 0.57 12.34 12.74
CA ASN A 214 -0.09 13.22 13.71
C ASN A 214 0.30 12.81 15.13
N MET A 215 1.16 13.61 15.77
CA MET A 215 1.71 13.30 17.09
C MET A 215 0.66 13.30 18.21
N GLU A 216 -0.39 14.12 18.10
CA GLU A 216 -1.48 14.16 19.08
C GLU A 216 -2.30 12.86 18.98
N TYR A 217 -2.63 12.43 17.76
CA TYR A 217 -3.33 11.17 17.53
C TYR A 217 -2.50 9.97 18.00
N LEU A 218 -1.21 9.93 17.69
CA LEU A 218 -0.32 8.87 18.17
C LEU A 218 -0.27 8.85 19.71
N ASN A 219 -0.11 10.02 20.33
CA ASN A 219 -0.02 10.11 21.79
C ASN A 219 -1.30 9.64 22.49
N SER A 220 -2.47 10.08 22.00
CA SER A 220 -3.77 9.63 22.54
C SER A 220 -3.95 8.12 22.38
N THR A 221 -3.59 7.58 21.21
CA THR A 221 -3.69 6.13 20.95
C THR A 221 -2.77 5.33 21.90
N LEU A 222 -1.54 5.77 22.12
CA LEU A 222 -0.63 5.11 23.07
C LEU A 222 -1.17 5.13 24.49
N GLN A 223 -1.74 6.26 24.95
CA GLN A 223 -2.38 6.39 26.26
C GLN A 223 -3.58 5.46 26.41
N ASP A 224 -4.42 5.35 25.37
CA ASP A 224 -5.56 4.45 25.37
C ASP A 224 -5.10 2.98 25.46
N LEU A 225 -4.14 2.57 24.61
CA LEU A 225 -3.59 1.21 24.63
C LEU A 225 -2.92 0.87 25.96
N TYR A 226 -2.23 1.82 26.60
CA TYR A 226 -1.66 1.63 27.94
C TYR A 226 -2.76 1.48 28.99
N ARG A 227 -3.76 2.34 28.99
CA ARG A 227 -4.89 2.28 29.94
C ARG A 227 -5.67 0.97 29.81
N ASP A 228 -5.82 0.46 28.59
CA ASP A 228 -6.52 -0.79 28.31
C ASP A 228 -5.64 -2.04 28.57
N GLY A 229 -4.39 -1.84 29.04
CA GLY A 229 -3.46 -2.93 29.36
C GLY A 229 -2.87 -3.64 28.15
N LEU A 230 -3.04 -3.06 26.96
CA LEU A 230 -2.52 -3.61 25.70
C LEU A 230 -1.06 -3.22 25.44
N LEU A 231 -0.55 -2.16 26.06
CA LEU A 231 0.85 -1.79 26.02
C LEU A 231 1.40 -1.60 27.42
N PRO A 232 2.68 -1.93 27.67
CA PRO A 232 3.32 -1.67 28.95
C PRO A 232 3.59 -0.17 29.18
N ALA A 233 3.84 0.20 30.42
CA ALA A 233 3.99 1.60 30.87
C ALA A 233 5.08 2.40 30.14
N ASN A 234 6.08 1.74 29.58
CA ASN A 234 7.11 2.38 28.75
C ASN A 234 6.60 2.88 27.38
N TYR A 235 5.32 2.68 27.05
CA TYR A 235 4.64 3.22 25.86
C TYR A 235 3.48 4.14 26.24
N SER A 236 3.39 4.59 27.50
CA SER A 236 2.29 5.45 27.96
C SER A 236 2.22 6.81 27.24
N ASP A 237 3.26 7.20 26.52
CA ASP A 237 3.31 8.43 25.74
C ASP A 237 4.27 8.33 24.54
N VAL A 238 4.17 9.31 23.65
CA VAL A 238 4.99 9.41 22.44
C VAL A 238 6.47 9.63 22.73
N THR A 239 6.83 10.17 23.89
CA THR A 239 8.23 10.44 24.26
C THR A 239 8.99 9.13 24.45
N ALA A 240 8.37 8.16 25.12
CA ALA A 240 8.94 6.83 25.32
C ALA A 240 9.13 6.10 23.97
N LEU A 241 8.14 6.15 23.10
CA LEU A 241 8.26 5.58 21.76
C LEU A 241 9.38 6.27 20.95
N LYS A 242 9.49 7.59 21.00
CA LYS A 242 10.62 8.33 20.39
C LYS A 242 11.98 7.91 20.93
N GLN A 243 12.10 7.72 22.23
CA GLN A 243 13.36 7.25 22.83
C GLN A 243 13.74 5.87 22.28
N LEU A 244 12.77 4.96 22.16
CA LEU A 244 12.99 3.63 21.61
C LEU A 244 13.41 3.70 20.13
N LEU A 245 12.62 4.35 19.28
CA LEU A 245 12.81 4.33 17.84
C LEU A 245 13.98 5.21 17.37
N VAL A 246 14.09 6.43 17.92
CA VAL A 246 15.07 7.43 17.47
C VAL A 246 16.40 7.27 18.21
N LYS A 247 16.39 7.22 19.54
CA LYS A 247 17.64 7.19 20.32
C LYS A 247 18.31 5.82 20.32
N ARG A 248 17.54 4.75 20.43
CA ARG A 248 18.06 3.37 20.48
C ARG A 248 18.01 2.70 19.10
N GLY A 249 16.93 2.89 18.34
CA GLY A 249 16.70 2.26 17.04
C GLY A 249 17.44 2.90 15.88
N GLY A 250 18.10 4.05 16.11
CA GLY A 250 18.86 4.76 15.09
C GLY A 250 18.00 5.36 13.96
N ALA A 251 16.71 5.57 14.20
CA ALA A 251 15.84 6.27 13.27
C ALA A 251 15.97 7.80 13.44
N GLU A 252 15.73 8.56 12.39
CA GLU A 252 15.71 10.03 12.47
C GLU A 252 14.40 10.54 13.06
N THR A 253 13.31 9.89 12.68
CA THR A 253 11.94 10.23 13.11
C THR A 253 11.12 8.96 13.32
N ILE A 254 9.91 9.09 13.88
CA ILE A 254 8.94 7.99 13.97
C ILE A 254 8.52 7.53 12.56
N ILE A 255 8.38 8.46 11.61
CA ILE A 255 8.05 8.15 10.20
C ILE A 255 9.19 7.34 9.56
N ASP A 256 10.45 7.75 9.78
CA ASP A 256 11.62 6.99 9.32
C ASP A 256 11.62 5.56 9.88
N ALA A 257 11.38 5.43 11.19
CA ALA A 257 11.28 4.11 11.82
C ALA A 257 10.15 3.25 11.24
N ALA A 258 8.98 3.84 10.96
CA ALA A 258 7.84 3.12 10.42
C ALA A 258 8.10 2.61 8.99
N TYR A 259 8.73 3.40 8.12
CA TYR A 259 9.14 2.95 6.79
C TYR A 259 10.20 1.86 6.84
N ARG A 260 11.25 2.01 7.67
CA ARG A 260 12.31 1.01 7.83
C ARG A 260 11.77 -0.30 8.41
N PHE A 261 10.85 -0.22 9.36
CA PHE A 261 10.16 -1.39 9.89
C PHE A 261 9.41 -2.17 8.80
N ALA A 262 8.62 -1.49 7.97
CA ALA A 262 7.87 -2.12 6.90
C ALA A 262 8.79 -2.64 5.78
N ARG A 263 9.84 -1.88 5.41
CA ARG A 263 10.75 -2.22 4.31
C ARG A 263 11.57 -3.48 4.57
N HIS A 264 12.00 -3.66 5.82
CA HIS A 264 12.89 -4.78 6.19
C HIS A 264 12.14 -5.98 6.78
N GLU A 265 10.81 -5.99 6.68
CA GLU A 265 10.03 -7.18 7.01
C GLU A 265 10.22 -8.25 5.92
N SER A 266 10.45 -9.49 6.37
CA SER A 266 10.51 -10.63 5.44
C SER A 266 9.17 -10.82 4.76
N GLY A 267 9.16 -10.79 3.43
CA GLY A 267 7.93 -10.87 2.62
C GLY A 267 7.37 -9.50 2.20
N ALA A 268 8.04 -8.40 2.50
CA ALA A 268 7.71 -7.07 1.97
C ALA A 268 8.56 -6.76 0.75
N ASP A 269 7.97 -6.78 -0.47
CA ASP A 269 8.70 -6.46 -1.70
C ASP A 269 8.74 -4.94 -1.96
N VAL A 270 7.59 -4.31 -2.10
CA VAL A 270 7.46 -2.87 -2.40
C VAL A 270 6.70 -2.15 -1.30
N VAL A 271 7.28 -1.11 -0.73
CA VAL A 271 6.61 -0.25 0.25
C VAL A 271 6.04 0.97 -0.47
N LEU A 272 4.72 1.12 -0.40
CA LEU A 272 4.03 2.26 -1.02
C LEU A 272 4.10 3.50 -0.14
N LEU A 273 4.61 4.58 -0.69
CA LEU A 273 4.58 5.90 -0.08
C LEU A 273 3.57 6.81 -0.78
N GLY A 274 2.85 7.62 -0.03
CA GLY A 274 1.89 8.60 -0.56
C GLY A 274 2.17 9.99 -0.02
N THR A 275 2.31 10.97 -0.91
CA THR A 275 2.55 12.36 -0.51
C THR A 275 2.05 13.35 -1.56
N GLY A 276 1.84 14.59 -1.13
CA GLY A 276 1.63 15.75 -2.00
C GLY A 276 2.81 16.73 -1.94
N SER A 277 3.94 16.40 -1.31
CA SER A 277 5.10 17.28 -1.13
C SER A 277 6.37 16.62 -1.65
N ARG A 278 7.17 17.37 -2.38
CA ARG A 278 8.50 16.93 -2.83
C ARG A 278 9.41 16.57 -1.66
N GLU A 279 9.47 17.44 -0.66
CA GLU A 279 10.32 17.24 0.52
C GLU A 279 9.94 15.96 1.26
N HIS A 280 8.63 15.72 1.47
CA HIS A 280 8.16 14.49 2.09
C HIS A 280 8.45 13.26 1.21
N MET A 281 8.39 13.39 -0.11
CA MET A 281 8.71 12.29 -1.02
C MET A 281 10.18 11.89 -0.90
N GLU A 282 11.09 12.86 -0.97
CA GLU A 282 12.53 12.63 -0.81
C GLU A 282 12.86 12.02 0.57
N ALA A 283 12.27 12.56 1.65
CA ALA A 283 12.45 12.04 3.00
C ALA A 283 11.92 10.60 3.15
N ASN A 284 10.75 10.31 2.61
CA ASN A 284 10.14 8.97 2.67
C ASN A 284 10.94 7.95 1.86
N ILE A 285 11.38 8.30 0.65
CA ILE A 285 12.25 7.43 -0.18
C ILE A 285 13.57 7.16 0.56
N ASN A 286 14.19 8.19 1.12
CA ASN A 286 15.41 8.03 1.89
C ASN A 286 15.21 7.11 3.11
N SER A 287 14.08 7.22 3.80
CA SER A 287 13.73 6.32 4.90
C SER A 287 13.60 4.87 4.47
N ILE A 288 12.94 4.62 3.33
CA ILE A 288 12.79 3.26 2.76
C ILE A 288 14.15 2.68 2.34
N LEU A 289 15.08 3.51 1.87
CA LEU A 289 16.42 3.08 1.43
C LEU A 289 17.43 2.92 2.55
N ARG A 290 17.12 3.36 3.77
CA ARG A 290 18.00 3.15 4.92
C ARG A 290 17.98 1.69 5.36
N GLY A 291 19.08 1.28 6.02
CA GLY A 291 19.19 -0.04 6.64
C GLY A 291 18.14 -0.31 7.71
N PRO A 292 18.00 -1.56 8.18
CA PRO A 292 17.01 -1.94 9.17
C PRO A 292 17.20 -1.17 10.48
N LEU A 293 16.16 -1.14 11.32
CA LEU A 293 16.26 -0.68 12.70
C LEU A 293 17.22 -1.59 13.48
N ASP A 294 17.75 -1.07 14.59
CA ASP A 294 18.55 -1.87 15.51
C ASP A 294 17.82 -3.19 15.86
N PRO A 295 18.48 -4.35 15.79
CA PRO A 295 17.85 -5.65 16.01
C PRO A 295 17.21 -5.83 17.39
N GLU A 296 17.79 -5.23 18.45
CA GLU A 296 17.22 -5.28 19.79
C GLU A 296 15.91 -4.47 19.85
N VAL A 297 15.91 -3.28 19.21
CA VAL A 297 14.70 -2.45 19.12
C VAL A 297 13.63 -3.14 18.31
N LEU A 298 13.99 -3.76 17.17
CA LEU A 298 13.06 -4.53 16.36
C LEU A 298 12.44 -5.68 17.17
N SER A 299 13.25 -6.42 17.93
CA SER A 299 12.78 -7.49 18.82
C SER A 299 11.80 -6.99 19.89
N VAL A 300 12.09 -5.83 20.49
CA VAL A 300 11.18 -5.19 21.46
C VAL A 300 9.85 -4.80 20.82
N LEU A 301 9.87 -4.17 19.64
CA LEU A 301 8.66 -3.80 18.92
C LEU A 301 7.80 -5.02 18.56
N CYS A 302 8.42 -6.09 18.10
CA CYS A 302 7.72 -7.32 17.76
C CYS A 302 7.08 -7.95 19.00
N ARG A 303 7.81 -8.05 20.11
CA ARG A 303 7.30 -8.61 21.37
C ARG A 303 6.13 -7.80 21.92
N ASP A 304 6.27 -6.47 21.93
CA ASP A 304 5.36 -5.58 22.66
C ASP A 304 4.14 -5.15 21.82
N MET A 305 4.21 -5.25 20.48
CA MET A 305 3.16 -4.73 19.60
C MET A 305 2.59 -5.76 18.61
N ALA A 306 3.16 -6.98 18.51
CA ALA A 306 2.69 -7.96 17.51
C ALA A 306 1.24 -8.42 17.72
N HIS A 307 0.72 -8.31 18.95
CA HIS A 307 -0.65 -8.66 19.31
C HIS A 307 -1.66 -7.56 18.99
N LEU A 308 -1.19 -6.35 18.63
CA LEU A 308 -2.08 -5.25 18.29
C LEU A 308 -2.70 -5.46 16.89
N GLU A 309 -4.01 -5.32 16.82
CA GLU A 309 -4.77 -5.46 15.59
C GLU A 309 -5.60 -4.19 15.32
N GLY A 310 -5.67 -3.78 14.07
CA GLY A 310 -6.57 -2.70 13.65
C GLY A 310 -6.19 -1.28 14.06
N ILE A 311 -5.03 -1.11 14.72
CA ILE A 311 -4.60 0.21 15.19
C ILE A 311 -4.12 1.06 14.01
N GLY A 312 -4.64 2.28 13.87
CA GLY A 312 -4.19 3.23 12.84
C GLY A 312 -4.57 2.86 11.40
N LEU A 313 -5.56 2.00 11.21
CA LEU A 313 -6.06 1.58 9.89
C LEU A 313 -7.15 2.49 9.32
N ASP A 314 -7.18 3.75 9.70
CA ASP A 314 -8.24 4.69 9.30
C ASP A 314 -8.29 4.90 7.78
N LEU A 315 -9.52 5.01 7.27
CA LEU A 315 -9.74 5.47 5.90
C LEU A 315 -9.30 6.95 5.76
N PRO A 316 -8.80 7.35 4.58
CA PRO A 316 -8.60 8.77 4.30
C PRO A 316 -9.90 9.52 4.54
N GLN A 317 -9.87 10.55 5.38
CA GLN A 317 -11.04 11.41 5.56
C GLN A 317 -11.38 12.04 4.22
N THR A 318 -12.49 11.63 3.62
CA THR A 318 -13.10 12.38 2.53
C THR A 318 -13.62 13.69 3.13
N ASN A 319 -13.27 14.83 2.53
CA ASN A 319 -13.79 16.16 2.91
C ASN A 319 -15.32 16.25 2.66
N GLN A 320 -16.11 15.45 3.38
CA GLN A 320 -17.56 15.47 3.38
C GLN A 320 -18.07 15.64 4.81
N THR A 321 -17.59 16.65 5.53
CA THR A 321 -18.36 17.22 6.67
C THR A 321 -17.78 18.58 7.04
N LYS A 322 -18.00 19.56 6.16
CA LYS A 322 -18.18 20.96 6.57
C LYS A 322 -19.33 21.48 5.71
N LYS A 323 -20.53 21.24 6.16
CA LYS A 323 -21.72 22.05 5.93
C LYS A 323 -22.34 22.37 7.27
#